data_b8d573cbde3cf318a8bfc6c04b6b7b97
#
_entry.id   b8d573cbde3cf318a8bfc6c04b6b7b97
#
_cell.length_a   1.000
_cell.length_b   1.000
_cell.length_c   1.000
_cell.angle_alpha   90.00
_cell.angle_beta   90.00
_cell.angle_gamma   90.00
#
_symmetry.space_group_name_H-M   'P 1'
#
loop_
_entity.id
_entity.type
_entity.pdbx_description
1 polymer ?
#
loop_
_entity_poly.entity_id
_entity_poly.type
_entity_poly.pdbx_seq_one_letter_code
_entity_poly.pdbx_strand_id
1 'polypeptide(L)'
;VRDRLKATLDNNKAIIAAGAGTGISAKFIEKGGADLIIIYNSGRFRMSGHGSTAGLMAYGDANAVAMEIGEFEVLPVVEEVPVICGVHGSDPRRRMWHFLGQVKDMGFSGVNNFPTHSIIDGHFRNVLEETGMGFKHEVDMVNLATKMDLFSIVYVATPEEAMQMADVGADAIIAHVGTTVGGSIGVTAATRSMNFAIEQTQAIIETVKKSNPDTFFLA
;
A
#
# COMPACT_ATOMS: atom_id res chain seq x y z
N VAL A 1 0.57 -12.94 -9.32
CA VAL A 1 0.38 -12.57 -7.90
C VAL A 1 -0.85 -13.27 -7.34
N ARG A 2 -2.01 -13.08 -7.95
CA ARG A 2 -3.31 -13.64 -7.46
C ARG A 2 -3.24 -15.13 -7.16
N ASP A 3 -2.70 -15.92 -8.07
CA ASP A 3 -2.59 -17.39 -7.90
C ASP A 3 -1.67 -17.77 -6.73
N ARG A 4 -0.58 -17.02 -6.52
CA ARG A 4 0.32 -17.21 -5.38
C ARG A 4 -0.40 -16.99 -4.05
N LEU A 5 -1.14 -15.86 -3.92
CA LEU A 5 -1.88 -15.56 -2.70
C LEU A 5 -3.01 -16.57 -2.44
N LYS A 6 -3.71 -16.98 -3.50
CA LYS A 6 -4.73 -18.02 -3.41
C LYS A 6 -4.14 -19.34 -2.92
N ALA A 7 -3.01 -19.76 -3.48
CA ALA A 7 -2.33 -20.98 -3.05
C ALA A 7 -1.89 -20.92 -1.57
N THR A 8 -1.46 -19.75 -1.09
CA THR A 8 -1.14 -19.55 0.34
C THR A 8 -2.37 -19.79 1.22
N LEU A 9 -3.53 -19.21 0.85
CA LEU A 9 -4.79 -19.39 1.60
C LEU A 9 -5.33 -20.81 1.49
N ASP A 10 -5.28 -21.45 0.32
CA ASP A 10 -5.72 -22.84 0.10
C ASP A 10 -4.91 -23.82 0.96
N ASN A 11 -3.69 -23.49 1.33
CA ASN A 11 -2.84 -24.21 2.27
C ASN A 11 -3.07 -23.83 3.76
N ASN A 12 -4.13 -23.11 4.08
CA ASN A 12 -4.42 -22.61 5.44
C ASN A 12 -3.30 -21.76 6.05
N LYS A 13 -2.59 -21.01 5.23
CA LYS A 13 -1.55 -20.06 5.68
C LYS A 13 -2.03 -18.62 5.55
N ALA A 14 -1.57 -17.75 6.43
CA ALA A 14 -1.79 -16.32 6.31
C ALA A 14 -0.89 -15.73 5.21
N ILE A 15 -1.42 -14.76 4.46
CA ILE A 15 -0.63 -13.97 3.52
C ILE A 15 0.26 -13.02 4.33
N ILE A 16 1.55 -13.04 4.03
CA ILE A 16 2.54 -12.14 4.64
C ILE A 16 3.01 -11.13 3.60
N ALA A 17 2.58 -9.88 3.76
CA ALA A 17 3.07 -8.75 2.99
C ALA A 17 4.03 -7.93 3.86
N ALA A 18 5.28 -7.77 3.44
CA ALA A 18 6.30 -7.10 4.23
C ALA A 18 6.87 -5.87 3.52
N GLY A 19 7.05 -4.77 4.28
CA GLY A 19 7.62 -3.51 3.78
C GLY A 19 9.14 -3.55 3.73
N ALA A 20 9.76 -3.24 2.59
CA ALA A 20 11.19 -3.05 2.44
C ALA A 20 11.54 -1.59 2.11
N GLY A 21 12.68 -1.12 2.57
CA GLY A 21 13.19 0.22 2.27
C GLY A 21 14.61 0.21 1.70
N THR A 22 15.24 -0.97 1.65
CA THR A 22 16.59 -1.21 1.09
C THR A 22 16.66 -2.60 0.50
N GLY A 23 17.62 -2.85 -0.39
CA GLY A 23 17.84 -4.17 -0.99
C GLY A 23 18.15 -5.26 0.03
N ILE A 24 18.91 -4.95 1.08
CA ILE A 24 19.20 -5.96 2.13
C ILE A 24 17.94 -6.39 2.87
N SER A 25 17.04 -5.45 3.19
CA SER A 25 15.76 -5.80 3.83
C SER A 25 14.89 -6.65 2.92
N ALA A 26 14.78 -6.29 1.64
CA ALA A 26 14.01 -7.06 0.66
C ALA A 26 14.52 -8.50 0.51
N LYS A 27 15.83 -8.66 0.37
CA LYS A 27 16.48 -9.97 0.25
C LYS A 27 16.20 -10.90 1.43
N PHE A 28 16.20 -10.36 2.65
CA PHE A 28 15.91 -11.18 3.85
C PHE A 28 14.41 -11.39 4.07
N ILE A 29 13.55 -10.47 3.64
CA ILE A 29 12.10 -10.65 3.61
C ILE A 29 11.73 -11.82 2.67
N GLU A 30 12.30 -11.87 1.48
CA GLU A 30 12.10 -12.99 0.55
C GLU A 30 12.58 -14.31 1.16
N LYS A 31 13.80 -14.35 1.70
CA LYS A 31 14.32 -15.55 2.38
C LYS A 31 13.52 -15.97 3.62
N GLY A 32 12.85 -15.03 4.26
CA GLY A 32 11.92 -15.28 5.36
C GLY A 32 10.59 -15.89 4.94
N GLY A 33 10.31 -15.98 3.64
CA GLY A 33 9.11 -16.59 3.09
C GLY A 33 7.90 -15.68 3.02
N ALA A 34 8.08 -14.37 2.91
CA ALA A 34 6.97 -13.45 2.65
C ALA A 34 6.31 -13.73 1.27
N ASP A 35 5.01 -13.47 1.16
CA ASP A 35 4.26 -13.62 -0.08
C ASP A 35 4.39 -12.41 -1.00
N LEU A 36 4.52 -11.21 -0.39
CA LEU A 36 4.65 -9.92 -1.09
C LEU A 36 5.70 -9.05 -0.43
N ILE A 37 6.40 -8.26 -1.23
CA ILE A 37 7.25 -7.16 -0.77
C ILE A 37 6.64 -5.85 -1.23
N ILE A 38 6.43 -4.91 -0.30
CA ILE A 38 5.89 -3.57 -0.61
C ILE A 38 6.98 -2.55 -0.38
N ILE A 39 7.25 -1.71 -1.37
CA ILE A 39 8.19 -0.60 -1.26
C ILE A 39 7.50 0.73 -1.50
N TYR A 40 7.87 1.72 -0.72
CA TYR A 40 7.40 3.11 -0.84
C TYR A 40 8.40 4.07 -0.15
N ASN A 41 8.25 5.36 -0.40
CA ASN A 41 9.18 6.38 0.11
C ASN A 41 9.41 6.33 1.63
N SER A 42 8.38 6.02 2.42
CA SER A 42 8.50 5.89 3.88
C SER A 42 9.48 4.78 4.30
N GLY A 43 9.64 3.74 3.48
CA GLY A 43 10.63 2.70 3.71
C GLY A 43 12.06 3.24 3.73
N ARG A 44 12.40 4.14 2.81
CA ARG A 44 13.69 4.84 2.78
C ARG A 44 13.94 5.63 4.07
N PHE A 45 12.95 6.42 4.50
CA PHE A 45 13.06 7.21 5.73
C PHE A 45 13.25 6.34 6.97
N ARG A 46 12.50 5.23 7.08
CA ARG A 46 12.66 4.29 8.21
C ARG A 46 14.02 3.62 8.23
N MET A 47 14.53 3.19 7.09
CA MET A 47 15.89 2.61 7.00
C MET A 47 16.99 3.63 7.34
N SER A 48 16.72 4.91 7.17
CA SER A 48 17.60 6.01 7.62
C SER A 48 17.37 6.41 9.09
N GLY A 49 16.53 5.70 9.85
CA GLY A 49 16.28 5.93 11.27
C GLY A 49 15.25 7.02 11.58
N HIS A 50 14.46 7.45 10.59
CA HIS A 50 13.42 8.49 10.77
C HIS A 50 12.05 7.88 11.05
N GLY A 51 11.14 8.68 11.62
CA GLY A 51 9.77 8.25 11.92
C GLY A 51 8.99 7.81 10.68
N SER A 52 8.10 6.82 10.85
CA SER A 52 7.34 6.22 9.74
C SER A 52 6.43 7.21 8.99
N THR A 53 6.00 8.29 9.67
CA THR A 53 5.17 9.35 9.09
C THR A 53 5.93 10.31 8.17
N ALA A 54 7.26 10.25 8.14
CA ALA A 54 8.08 11.09 7.27
C ALA A 54 7.69 10.95 5.77
N GLY A 55 7.24 9.77 5.37
CA GLY A 55 6.77 9.53 4.00
C GLY A 55 5.48 10.26 3.60
N LEU A 56 4.76 10.85 4.55
CA LEU A 56 3.55 11.63 4.31
C LEU A 56 3.82 13.14 4.21
N MET A 57 5.05 13.55 4.47
CA MET A 57 5.45 14.95 4.51
C MET A 57 6.18 15.34 3.20
N ALA A 58 6.27 16.65 2.94
CA ALA A 58 6.85 17.19 1.73
C ALA A 58 8.40 17.16 1.72
N TYR A 59 9.00 16.00 2.03
CA TYR A 59 10.46 15.81 2.06
C TYR A 59 11.07 15.30 0.76
N GLY A 60 10.27 15.21 -0.28
CA GLY A 60 10.74 14.78 -1.59
C GLY A 60 9.61 14.27 -2.46
N ASP A 61 9.99 13.76 -3.62
CA ASP A 61 9.08 13.16 -4.58
C ASP A 61 8.87 11.68 -4.23
N ALA A 62 7.72 11.35 -3.64
CA ALA A 62 7.42 10.00 -3.16
C ALA A 62 7.49 8.96 -4.28
N ASN A 63 6.97 9.28 -5.46
CA ASN A 63 6.97 8.39 -6.61
C ASN A 63 8.39 8.18 -7.17
N ALA A 64 9.21 9.22 -7.24
CA ALA A 64 10.60 9.09 -7.68
C ALA A 64 11.41 8.23 -6.69
N VAL A 65 11.23 8.43 -5.39
CA VAL A 65 11.92 7.64 -4.36
C VAL A 65 11.51 6.16 -4.43
N ALA A 66 10.23 5.85 -4.64
CA ALA A 66 9.79 4.46 -4.78
C ALA A 66 10.39 3.78 -6.01
N MET A 67 10.43 4.48 -7.15
CA MET A 67 11.05 3.99 -8.39
C MET A 67 12.57 3.76 -8.20
N GLU A 68 13.26 4.71 -7.57
CA GLU A 68 14.70 4.59 -7.28
C GLU A 68 15.02 3.37 -6.38
N ILE A 69 14.24 3.18 -5.30
CA ILE A 69 14.39 1.99 -4.44
C ILE A 69 14.16 0.71 -5.25
N GLY A 70 13.15 0.70 -6.11
CA GLY A 70 12.86 -0.44 -6.98
C GLY A 70 14.02 -0.76 -7.91
N GLU A 71 14.42 0.21 -8.72
CA GLU A 71 15.41 0.04 -9.78
C GLU A 71 16.80 -0.36 -9.27
N PHE A 72 17.28 0.34 -8.23
CA PHE A 72 18.69 0.20 -7.82
C PHE A 72 18.90 -0.69 -6.60
N GLU A 73 17.86 -0.98 -5.84
CA GLU A 73 18.04 -1.70 -4.57
C GLU A 73 17.26 -3.01 -4.50
N VAL A 74 15.96 -3.01 -4.81
CA VAL A 74 15.08 -4.14 -4.48
C VAL A 74 14.95 -5.13 -5.63
N LEU A 75 14.56 -4.69 -6.82
CA LEU A 75 14.37 -5.58 -7.97
C LEU A 75 15.64 -6.35 -8.39
N PRO A 76 16.86 -5.80 -8.26
CA PRO A 76 18.06 -6.56 -8.59
C PRO A 76 18.40 -7.71 -7.62
N VAL A 77 17.77 -7.78 -6.43
CA VAL A 77 18.12 -8.74 -5.37
C VAL A 77 16.96 -9.65 -4.94
N VAL A 78 15.77 -9.40 -5.44
CA VAL A 78 14.57 -10.22 -5.24
C VAL A 78 14.34 -11.06 -6.50
N GLU A 79 14.18 -12.37 -6.34
CA GLU A 79 14.12 -13.30 -7.46
C GLU A 79 12.70 -13.84 -7.73
N GLU A 80 11.94 -14.16 -6.68
CA GLU A 80 10.66 -14.88 -6.79
C GLU A 80 9.45 -14.15 -6.21
N VAL A 81 9.66 -13.33 -5.17
CA VAL A 81 8.55 -12.67 -4.48
C VAL A 81 8.09 -11.44 -5.25
N PRO A 82 6.78 -11.30 -5.54
CA PRO A 82 6.25 -10.12 -6.21
C PRO A 82 6.56 -8.84 -5.43
N VAL A 83 7.10 -7.83 -6.12
CA VAL A 83 7.41 -6.52 -5.55
C VAL A 83 6.32 -5.53 -5.97
N ILE A 84 5.75 -4.85 -4.98
CA ILE A 84 4.66 -3.88 -5.12
C ILE A 84 5.21 -2.47 -4.92
N CYS A 85 4.94 -1.58 -5.87
CA CYS A 85 5.36 -0.19 -5.84
C CYS A 85 4.33 0.68 -5.10
N GLY A 86 4.76 1.43 -4.09
CA GLY A 86 3.95 2.49 -3.50
C GLY A 86 3.84 3.68 -4.45
N VAL A 87 2.61 4.03 -4.79
CA VAL A 87 2.29 5.11 -5.74
C VAL A 87 1.46 6.18 -5.06
N HIS A 88 1.96 7.40 -5.05
CA HIS A 88 1.20 8.58 -4.64
C HIS A 88 0.22 8.94 -5.75
N GLY A 89 -1.02 8.44 -5.65
CA GLY A 89 -2.03 8.56 -6.71
C GLY A 89 -2.48 9.99 -7.01
N SER A 90 -2.38 10.91 -6.04
CA SER A 90 -2.73 12.33 -6.20
C SER A 90 -1.57 13.22 -6.64
N ASP A 91 -0.44 12.66 -7.10
CA ASP A 91 0.69 13.46 -7.59
C ASP A 91 0.31 14.29 -8.83
N PRO A 92 0.20 15.63 -8.72
CA PRO A 92 -0.26 16.47 -9.82
C PRO A 92 0.80 16.65 -10.92
N ARG A 93 2.01 16.19 -10.72
CA ARG A 93 3.14 16.34 -11.65
C ARG A 93 3.23 15.19 -12.64
N ARG A 94 2.46 14.12 -12.45
CA ARG A 94 2.51 12.93 -13.29
C ARG A 94 1.18 12.65 -13.99
N ARG A 95 1.28 12.24 -15.24
CA ARG A 95 0.17 11.56 -15.92
C ARG A 95 0.14 10.12 -15.43
N MET A 96 -0.80 9.79 -14.58
CA MET A 96 -0.80 8.53 -13.82
C MET A 96 -0.76 7.28 -14.72
N TRP A 97 -1.51 7.25 -15.83
CA TRP A 97 -1.46 6.14 -16.79
C TRP A 97 -0.06 5.90 -17.37
N HIS A 98 0.69 6.98 -17.65
CA HIS A 98 2.05 6.89 -18.16
C HIS A 98 3.02 6.43 -17.06
N PHE A 99 2.85 6.94 -15.86
CA PHE A 99 3.67 6.55 -14.70
C PHE A 99 3.47 5.07 -14.35
N LEU A 100 2.24 4.58 -14.35
CA LEU A 100 1.96 3.15 -14.13
C LEU A 100 2.57 2.25 -15.23
N GLY A 101 2.65 2.75 -16.47
CA GLY A 101 3.41 2.07 -17.53
C GLY A 101 4.88 1.92 -17.16
N GLN A 102 5.52 2.99 -16.67
CA GLN A 102 6.92 2.93 -16.21
C GLN A 102 7.09 1.95 -15.03
N VAL A 103 6.16 1.94 -14.06
CA VAL A 103 6.16 0.99 -12.95
C VAL A 103 6.13 -0.45 -13.47
N LYS A 104 5.25 -0.75 -14.42
CA LYS A 104 5.13 -2.08 -15.04
C LYS A 104 6.39 -2.47 -15.82
N ASP A 105 6.89 -1.57 -16.65
CA ASP A 105 8.07 -1.81 -17.50
C ASP A 105 9.35 -2.01 -16.67
N MET A 106 9.42 -1.41 -15.48
CA MET A 106 10.53 -1.63 -14.54
C MET A 106 10.54 -3.03 -13.91
N GLY A 107 9.40 -3.74 -13.95
CA GLY A 107 9.29 -5.11 -13.41
C GLY A 107 8.55 -5.23 -12.09
N PHE A 108 7.88 -4.17 -11.63
CA PHE A 108 6.97 -4.29 -10.50
C PHE A 108 5.77 -5.15 -10.85
N SER A 109 5.35 -5.98 -9.91
CA SER A 109 4.20 -6.86 -10.06
C SER A 109 2.87 -6.17 -9.80
N GLY A 110 2.89 -5.01 -9.14
CA GLY A 110 1.68 -4.29 -8.78
C GLY A 110 1.95 -2.97 -8.05
N VAL A 111 0.88 -2.38 -7.54
CA VAL A 111 0.88 -1.08 -6.89
C VAL A 111 0.19 -1.08 -5.54
N ASN A 112 0.60 -0.14 -4.69
CA ASN A 112 -0.03 0.21 -3.43
C ASN A 112 -0.27 1.73 -3.39
N ASN A 113 -1.37 2.19 -2.81
CA ASN A 113 -1.71 3.61 -2.71
C ASN A 113 -0.99 4.31 -1.55
N PHE A 114 0.32 4.34 -1.55
CA PHE A 114 1.08 5.04 -0.52
C PHE A 114 2.09 6.03 -1.13
N PRO A 115 2.16 7.29 -0.65
CA PRO A 115 1.37 7.95 0.40
C PRO A 115 -0.14 7.98 0.16
N THR A 116 -0.94 7.80 1.21
CA THR A 116 -2.40 7.68 1.11
C THR A 116 -3.13 8.72 1.97
N HIS A 117 -4.29 9.15 1.50
CA HIS A 117 -5.21 10.02 2.24
C HIS A 117 -6.03 9.26 3.29
N SER A 118 -6.09 7.94 3.23
CA SER A 118 -6.84 7.10 4.18
C SER A 118 -6.43 7.29 5.64
N ILE A 119 -5.19 7.71 5.89
CA ILE A 119 -4.66 7.96 7.24
C ILE A 119 -4.71 9.43 7.66
N ILE A 120 -5.23 10.29 6.80
CA ILE A 120 -5.43 11.72 7.07
C ILE A 120 -6.91 11.92 7.43
N ASP A 121 -7.17 12.58 8.56
CA ASP A 121 -8.51 12.85 9.07
C ASP A 121 -8.73 14.33 9.39
N GLY A 122 -9.92 14.64 9.89
CA GLY A 122 -10.30 15.95 10.38
C GLY A 122 -10.31 17.06 9.33
N HIS A 123 -10.01 18.29 9.76
CA HIS A 123 -10.10 19.47 8.88
C HIS A 123 -9.18 19.39 7.67
N PHE A 124 -7.97 18.88 7.85
CA PHE A 124 -7.01 18.79 6.74
C PHE A 124 -7.46 17.80 5.65
N ARG A 125 -8.08 16.68 6.03
CA ARG A 125 -8.69 15.77 5.06
C ARG A 125 -9.76 16.48 4.22
N ASN A 126 -10.65 17.24 4.84
CA ASN A 126 -11.69 17.99 4.14
C ASN A 126 -11.09 19.00 3.15
N VAL A 127 -10.05 19.71 3.55
CA VAL A 127 -9.35 20.65 2.66
C VAL A 127 -8.76 19.95 1.43
N LEU A 128 -8.17 18.77 1.60
CA LEU A 128 -7.64 17.98 0.48
C LEU A 128 -8.76 17.56 -0.48
N GLU A 129 -9.88 17.07 0.04
CA GLU A 129 -11.03 16.69 -0.81
C GLU A 129 -11.60 17.89 -1.58
N GLU A 130 -11.82 19.03 -0.90
CA GLU A 130 -12.38 20.24 -1.50
C GLU A 130 -11.44 20.89 -2.53
N THR A 131 -10.14 20.75 -2.37
CA THR A 131 -9.14 21.29 -3.31
C THR A 131 -8.79 20.34 -4.46
N GLY A 132 -9.48 19.21 -4.56
CA GLY A 132 -9.28 18.24 -5.64
C GLY A 132 -7.99 17.42 -5.48
N MET A 133 -7.48 17.28 -4.26
CA MET A 133 -6.30 16.47 -3.94
C MET A 133 -6.66 15.26 -3.07
N GLY A 134 -7.93 14.87 -3.05
CA GLY A 134 -8.47 13.85 -2.15
C GLY A 134 -8.28 12.42 -2.62
N PHE A 135 -8.92 11.51 -1.87
CA PHE A 135 -8.83 10.05 -2.04
C PHE A 135 -9.28 9.54 -3.41
N LYS A 136 -10.16 10.27 -4.09
CA LYS A 136 -10.61 9.91 -5.44
C LYS A 136 -9.47 9.65 -6.42
N HIS A 137 -8.37 10.37 -6.32
CA HIS A 137 -7.21 10.16 -7.20
C HIS A 137 -6.53 8.80 -6.97
N GLU A 138 -6.57 8.29 -5.74
CA GLU A 138 -6.08 6.95 -5.43
C GLU A 138 -7.00 5.89 -6.05
N VAL A 139 -8.32 6.09 -5.97
CA VAL A 139 -9.32 5.24 -6.63
C VAL A 139 -9.12 5.23 -8.15
N ASP A 140 -8.93 6.41 -8.76
CA ASP A 140 -8.67 6.54 -10.19
C ASP A 140 -7.35 5.84 -10.59
N MET A 141 -6.32 5.93 -9.77
CA MET A 141 -5.05 5.23 -9.97
C MET A 141 -5.23 3.70 -9.94
N VAL A 142 -5.99 3.17 -8.98
CA VAL A 142 -6.28 1.74 -8.89
C VAL A 142 -7.10 1.26 -10.09
N ASN A 143 -8.09 2.03 -10.54
CA ASN A 143 -8.85 1.73 -11.76
C ASN A 143 -7.94 1.63 -13.00
N LEU A 144 -6.94 2.50 -13.10
CA LEU A 144 -5.94 2.42 -14.17
C LEU A 144 -5.05 1.18 -14.02
N ALA A 145 -4.59 0.87 -12.81
CA ALA A 145 -3.77 -0.31 -12.52
C ALA A 145 -4.50 -1.60 -12.90
N THR A 146 -5.78 -1.73 -12.54
CA THR A 146 -6.64 -2.87 -12.93
C THR A 146 -6.72 -3.02 -14.45
N LYS A 147 -6.93 -1.92 -15.20
CA LYS A 147 -6.97 -1.94 -16.67
C LYS A 147 -5.63 -2.31 -17.32
N MET A 148 -4.53 -2.12 -16.60
CA MET A 148 -3.18 -2.46 -17.05
C MET A 148 -2.73 -3.84 -16.58
N ASP A 149 -3.59 -4.61 -15.90
CA ASP A 149 -3.27 -5.90 -15.27
C ASP A 149 -2.09 -5.82 -14.29
N LEU A 150 -2.00 -4.71 -13.55
CA LEU A 150 -1.14 -4.56 -12.39
C LEU A 150 -1.92 -4.99 -11.14
N PHE A 151 -1.33 -5.86 -10.34
CA PHE A 151 -1.92 -6.23 -9.05
C PHE A 151 -2.03 -5.01 -8.15
N SER A 152 -3.15 -4.85 -7.45
CA SER A 152 -3.34 -3.73 -6.54
C SER A 152 -3.62 -4.20 -5.11
N ILE A 153 -2.81 -3.71 -4.17
CA ILE A 153 -3.01 -3.91 -2.74
C ILE A 153 -3.11 -2.54 -2.06
N VAL A 154 -4.26 -2.22 -1.49
CA VAL A 154 -4.60 -0.84 -1.13
C VAL A 154 -4.85 -0.66 0.36
N TYR A 155 -4.39 0.46 0.90
CA TYR A 155 -4.73 0.93 2.24
C TYR A 155 -6.09 1.64 2.23
N VAL A 156 -6.92 1.30 3.19
CA VAL A 156 -8.19 1.95 3.47
C VAL A 156 -8.41 2.07 4.97
N ALA A 157 -9.09 3.11 5.42
CA ALA A 157 -9.40 3.33 6.83
C ALA A 157 -10.90 3.20 7.13
N THR A 158 -11.76 3.17 6.13
CA THR A 158 -13.22 3.07 6.32
C THR A 158 -13.84 2.06 5.36
N PRO A 159 -15.04 1.53 5.69
CA PRO A 159 -15.82 0.69 4.78
C PRO A 159 -16.14 1.38 3.45
N GLU A 160 -16.39 2.69 3.46
CA GLU A 160 -16.70 3.48 2.27
C GLU A 160 -15.50 3.57 1.32
N GLU A 161 -14.29 3.82 1.86
CA GLU A 161 -13.05 3.78 1.07
C GLU A 161 -12.80 2.39 0.49
N ALA A 162 -13.04 1.36 1.29
CA ALA A 162 -12.88 -0.04 0.87
C ALA A 162 -13.82 -0.39 -0.30
N MET A 163 -15.07 0.02 -0.25
CA MET A 163 -16.01 -0.17 -1.37
C MET A 163 -15.56 0.56 -2.62
N GLN A 164 -15.14 1.83 -2.52
CA GLN A 164 -14.65 2.59 -3.67
C GLN A 164 -13.47 1.88 -4.35
N MET A 165 -12.55 1.31 -3.57
CA MET A 165 -11.41 0.56 -4.10
C MET A 165 -11.83 -0.79 -4.70
N ALA A 166 -12.73 -1.51 -4.05
CA ALA A 166 -13.25 -2.79 -4.55
C ALA A 166 -14.04 -2.62 -5.86
N ASP A 167 -14.86 -1.57 -5.97
CA ASP A 167 -15.67 -1.28 -7.16
C ASP A 167 -14.83 -1.00 -8.41
N VAL A 168 -13.61 -0.51 -8.26
CA VAL A 168 -12.66 -0.32 -9.36
C VAL A 168 -11.70 -1.50 -9.56
N GLY A 169 -11.90 -2.59 -8.83
CA GLY A 169 -11.20 -3.85 -9.02
C GLY A 169 -9.89 -4.00 -8.23
N ALA A 170 -9.79 -3.38 -7.06
CA ALA A 170 -8.65 -3.64 -6.19
C ALA A 170 -8.58 -5.13 -5.81
N ASP A 171 -7.41 -5.74 -5.97
CA ASP A 171 -7.20 -7.17 -5.69
C ASP A 171 -7.14 -7.50 -4.21
N ALA A 172 -6.47 -6.64 -3.44
CA ALA A 172 -6.29 -6.82 -2.01
C ALA A 172 -6.52 -5.51 -1.26
N ILE A 173 -7.15 -5.61 -0.10
CA ILE A 173 -7.44 -4.48 0.79
C ILE A 173 -6.72 -4.69 2.11
N ILE A 174 -5.97 -3.68 2.55
CA ILE A 174 -5.36 -3.61 3.87
C ILE A 174 -6.16 -2.64 4.73
N ALA A 175 -6.78 -3.15 5.78
CA ALA A 175 -7.42 -2.31 6.79
C ALA A 175 -6.34 -1.56 7.58
N HIS A 176 -6.19 -0.26 7.33
CA HIS A 176 -5.17 0.56 7.99
C HIS A 176 -5.64 1.01 9.37
N VAL A 177 -5.20 0.32 10.40
CA VAL A 177 -5.65 0.53 11.79
C VAL A 177 -4.82 1.55 12.57
N GLY A 178 -3.78 2.10 12.00
CA GLY A 178 -2.93 3.12 12.66
C GLY A 178 -1.49 3.11 12.15
N THR A 179 -0.67 3.97 12.75
CA THR A 179 0.76 4.08 12.45
C THR A 179 1.59 3.18 13.36
N THR A 180 2.86 2.97 13.01
CA THR A 180 3.82 2.19 13.81
C THR A 180 3.86 2.68 15.26
N VAL A 181 3.77 1.75 16.21
CA VAL A 181 3.79 2.01 17.66
C VAL A 181 5.10 1.49 18.25
N GLY A 182 5.71 2.30 19.11
CA GLY A 182 6.92 1.94 19.84
C GLY A 182 8.20 2.00 19.01
N GLY A 183 9.30 1.57 19.62
CA GLY A 183 10.64 1.66 19.04
C GLY A 183 11.11 3.11 18.85
N SER A 184 12.16 3.29 18.04
CA SER A 184 12.75 4.61 17.75
C SER A 184 12.03 5.39 16.64
N ILE A 185 11.13 4.74 15.89
CA ILE A 185 10.47 5.30 14.70
C ILE A 185 8.95 5.38 14.79
N GLY A 186 8.35 4.84 15.85
CA GLY A 186 6.89 4.82 16.05
C GLY A 186 6.41 5.80 17.10
N VAL A 187 5.08 5.93 17.21
CA VAL A 187 4.45 6.72 18.27
C VAL A 187 4.62 6.06 19.64
N THR A 188 4.62 6.84 20.71
CA THR A 188 4.85 6.33 22.08
C THR A 188 3.76 5.35 22.52
N ALA A 189 2.51 5.61 22.13
CA ALA A 189 1.37 4.76 22.45
C ALA A 189 0.41 4.67 21.27
N ALA A 190 -0.31 3.55 21.16
CA ALA A 190 -1.35 3.40 20.16
C ALA A 190 -2.45 4.45 20.38
N THR A 191 -2.83 5.15 19.33
CA THR A 191 -3.92 6.13 19.35
C THR A 191 -5.31 5.47 19.30
N ARG A 192 -5.36 4.19 18.92
CA ARG A 192 -6.59 3.38 18.80
C ARG A 192 -6.42 2.06 19.54
N SER A 193 -7.50 1.59 20.17
CA SER A 193 -7.49 0.31 20.90
C SER A 193 -7.48 -0.88 19.93
N MET A 194 -7.07 -2.05 20.43
CA MET A 194 -7.16 -3.31 19.68
C MET A 194 -8.62 -3.63 19.30
N ASN A 195 -9.59 -3.39 20.19
CA ASN A 195 -10.99 -3.63 19.88
C ASN A 195 -11.45 -2.74 18.71
N PHE A 196 -11.07 -1.47 18.68
CA PHE A 196 -11.35 -0.59 17.55
C PHE A 196 -10.75 -1.14 16.24
N ALA A 197 -9.52 -1.62 16.28
CA ALA A 197 -8.86 -2.20 15.11
C ALA A 197 -9.61 -3.43 14.58
N ILE A 198 -10.06 -4.31 15.48
CA ILE A 198 -10.83 -5.51 15.14
C ILE A 198 -12.17 -5.11 14.51
N GLU A 199 -12.93 -4.23 15.17
CA GLU A 199 -14.25 -3.77 14.69
C GLU A 199 -14.16 -3.09 13.32
N GLN A 200 -13.17 -2.22 13.13
CA GLN A 200 -12.93 -1.55 11.85
C GLN A 200 -12.59 -2.55 10.75
N THR A 201 -11.66 -3.47 11.01
CA THR A 201 -11.26 -4.50 10.04
C THR A 201 -12.45 -5.38 9.66
N GLN A 202 -13.23 -5.82 10.65
CA GLN A 202 -14.42 -6.64 10.42
C GLN A 202 -15.45 -5.91 9.57
N ALA A 203 -15.73 -4.64 9.87
CA ALA A 203 -16.68 -3.82 9.10
C ALA A 203 -16.25 -3.66 7.64
N ILE A 204 -14.95 -3.44 7.38
CA ILE A 204 -14.38 -3.37 6.03
C ILE A 204 -14.59 -4.69 5.29
N ILE A 205 -14.23 -5.82 5.90
CA ILE A 205 -14.38 -7.15 5.30
C ILE A 205 -15.84 -7.45 4.97
N GLU A 206 -16.75 -7.26 5.92
CA GLU A 206 -18.17 -7.54 5.74
C GLU A 206 -18.80 -6.68 4.65
N THR A 207 -18.39 -5.43 4.56
CA THR A 207 -18.90 -4.50 3.54
C THR A 207 -18.49 -4.95 2.14
N VAL A 208 -17.20 -5.21 1.93
CA VAL A 208 -16.66 -5.54 0.61
C VAL A 208 -17.07 -6.94 0.16
N LYS A 209 -17.04 -7.94 1.04
CA LYS A 209 -17.35 -9.33 0.67
C LYS A 209 -18.78 -9.57 0.18
N LYS A 210 -19.70 -8.65 0.44
CA LYS A 210 -21.08 -8.73 -0.08
C LYS A 210 -21.15 -8.63 -1.61
N SER A 211 -20.28 -7.82 -2.22
CA SER A 211 -20.26 -7.57 -3.67
C SER A 211 -18.98 -8.08 -4.35
N ASN A 212 -17.87 -8.17 -3.63
CA ASN A 212 -16.56 -8.56 -4.13
C ASN A 212 -15.96 -9.69 -3.28
N PRO A 213 -16.48 -10.94 -3.37
CA PRO A 213 -16.09 -12.05 -2.49
C PRO A 213 -14.65 -12.53 -2.71
N ASP A 214 -14.07 -12.29 -3.89
CA ASP A 214 -12.73 -12.75 -4.26
C ASP A 214 -11.61 -11.80 -3.83
N THR A 215 -11.94 -10.62 -3.25
CA THR A 215 -10.96 -9.67 -2.75
C THR A 215 -10.18 -10.26 -1.58
N PHE A 216 -8.85 -10.13 -1.61
CA PHE A 216 -7.99 -10.50 -0.48
C PHE A 216 -8.04 -9.42 0.61
N PHE A 217 -7.92 -9.84 1.87
CA PHE A 217 -7.89 -8.93 3.02
C PHE A 217 -6.65 -9.18 3.87
N LEU A 218 -6.03 -8.07 4.29
CA LEU A 218 -4.91 -8.02 5.21
C LEU A 218 -5.18 -6.96 6.30
N ALA A 219 -4.52 -7.08 7.46
CA ALA A 219 -4.60 -6.11 8.55
C ALA A 219 -3.25 -5.97 9.26
#